data_ef171f3647ed3cebdcf628f369203aaa
#
_entry.id   ef171f3647ed3cebdcf628f369203aaa
#
_cell.length_a   1.000
_cell.length_b   1.000
_cell.length_c   1.000
_cell.angle_alpha   90.00
_cell.angle_beta   90.00
_cell.angle_gamma   90.00
#
_symmetry.space_group_name_H-M   'P 1'
#
loop_
_entity.id
_entity.type
_entity.pdbx_description
1 polymer ?
#
loop_
_entity_poly.entity_id
_entity_poly.type
_entity_poly.pdbx_seq_one_letter_code
_entity_poly.pdbx_strand_id
1 'polypeptide(L)'
;QGKGSVFLASPETAAASAIAGYITTRQNIPSSPQGIRVGREKQKDKTSPAIEKKSTKSRPVSVTGRIWLIGRDNIDTDMIYHNKYLAITEIKEMGQYAFDNLKGFEDFAKKAGQGDIIIAGKNFGSGSSRQQAVDCFMALGIAAIIAESFGAIYERNAINAGFPLLTCTSLGEIDLQDGDKVSVD
;
A
#
# COMPACT_ATOMS: atom_id res chain seq x y z
N GLN A 1 -14.99 -6.43 -5.20
CA GLN A 1 -14.66 -7.46 -6.21
C GLN A 1 -15.54 -7.23 -7.43
N GLY A 2 -14.89 -7.07 -8.61
CA GLY A 2 -15.61 -6.85 -9.86
C GLY A 2 -16.50 -8.05 -10.23
N LYS A 3 -17.56 -7.80 -10.97
CA LYS A 3 -18.50 -8.84 -11.47
C LYS A 3 -17.92 -9.69 -12.62
N GLY A 4 -16.60 -9.84 -12.70
CA GLY A 4 -15.94 -10.60 -13.74
C GLY A 4 -15.77 -12.08 -13.36
N SER A 5 -15.88 -12.98 -14.34
CA SER A 5 -15.54 -14.39 -14.18
C SER A 5 -14.03 -14.55 -14.38
N VAL A 6 -13.36 -15.24 -13.46
CA VAL A 6 -11.92 -15.53 -13.51
C VAL A 6 -11.71 -17.00 -13.82
N PHE A 7 -10.88 -17.29 -14.80
CA PHE A 7 -10.56 -18.65 -15.23
C PHE A 7 -9.06 -18.89 -15.14
N LEU A 8 -8.66 -20.08 -14.68
CA LEU A 8 -7.27 -20.52 -14.74
C LEU A 8 -7.04 -21.20 -16.09
N ALA A 9 -6.00 -20.82 -16.80
CA ALA A 9 -5.65 -21.35 -18.10
C ALA A 9 -4.14 -21.43 -18.28
N SER A 10 -3.68 -22.30 -19.19
CA SER A 10 -2.28 -22.29 -19.60
C SER A 10 -1.93 -21.01 -20.38
N PRO A 11 -0.65 -20.62 -20.45
CA PRO A 11 -0.23 -19.47 -21.25
C PRO A 11 -0.67 -19.55 -22.72
N GLU A 12 -0.64 -20.75 -23.31
CA GLU A 12 -1.08 -20.97 -24.69
C GLU A 12 -2.59 -20.72 -24.85
N THR A 13 -3.39 -21.18 -23.90
CA THR A 13 -4.84 -20.95 -23.89
C THR A 13 -5.15 -19.46 -23.71
N ALA A 14 -4.42 -18.77 -22.84
CA ALA A 14 -4.57 -17.33 -22.65
C ALA A 14 -4.22 -16.56 -23.93
N ALA A 15 -3.10 -16.89 -24.58
CA ALA A 15 -2.68 -16.27 -25.83
C ALA A 15 -3.67 -16.54 -26.97
N ALA A 16 -4.12 -17.79 -27.13
CA ALA A 16 -5.12 -18.14 -28.12
C ALA A 16 -6.44 -17.41 -27.93
N SER A 17 -6.88 -17.28 -26.69
CA SER A 17 -8.12 -16.57 -26.33
C SER A 17 -8.02 -15.07 -26.58
N ALA A 18 -6.85 -14.47 -26.31
CA ALA A 18 -6.59 -13.07 -26.62
C ALA A 18 -6.65 -12.77 -28.13
N ILE A 19 -6.12 -13.67 -28.96
CA ILE A 19 -6.20 -13.54 -30.43
C ILE A 19 -7.63 -13.74 -30.94
N ALA A 20 -8.34 -14.72 -30.39
CA ALA A 20 -9.69 -15.08 -30.82
C ALA A 20 -10.77 -14.06 -30.32
N GLY A 21 -10.54 -13.37 -29.21
CA GLY A 21 -11.51 -12.51 -28.56
C GLY A 21 -12.55 -13.27 -27.70
N TYR A 22 -12.37 -14.58 -27.50
CA TYR A 22 -13.17 -15.43 -26.63
C TYR A 22 -12.31 -16.58 -26.09
N ILE A 23 -12.77 -17.26 -25.03
CA ILE A 23 -12.01 -18.37 -24.42
C ILE A 23 -11.93 -19.55 -25.40
N THR A 24 -10.71 -19.88 -25.82
CA THR A 24 -10.47 -20.97 -26.81
C THR A 24 -9.09 -21.59 -26.59
N THR A 25 -8.85 -22.71 -27.28
CA THR A 25 -7.56 -23.40 -27.29
C THR A 25 -6.75 -23.06 -28.55
N ARG A 26 -5.44 -23.35 -28.53
CA ARG A 26 -4.54 -23.17 -29.69
C ARG A 26 -5.05 -23.78 -30.99
N GLN A 27 -5.75 -24.92 -30.90
CA GLN A 27 -6.26 -25.64 -32.04
C GLN A 27 -7.45 -24.97 -32.73
N ASN A 28 -8.14 -24.07 -32.03
CA ASN A 28 -9.36 -23.44 -32.48
C ASN A 28 -9.21 -21.93 -32.69
N ILE A 29 -7.98 -21.46 -32.95
CA ILE A 29 -7.74 -20.04 -33.27
C ILE A 29 -8.35 -19.77 -34.65
N PRO A 30 -9.24 -18.79 -34.82
CA PRO A 30 -9.81 -18.45 -36.10
C PRO A 30 -8.73 -17.90 -37.05
N SER A 31 -8.81 -18.25 -38.32
CA SER A 31 -7.88 -17.83 -39.38
C SER A 31 -7.87 -16.29 -39.59
N SER A 32 -8.94 -15.63 -39.19
CA SER A 32 -9.06 -14.18 -39.17
C SER A 32 -9.45 -13.76 -37.75
N PRO A 33 -8.56 -13.12 -36.98
CA PRO A 33 -8.90 -12.59 -35.66
C PRO A 33 -10.06 -11.60 -35.82
N GLN A 34 -11.10 -11.78 -35.03
CA GLN A 34 -12.17 -10.80 -34.97
C GLN A 34 -11.56 -9.48 -34.51
N GLY A 35 -11.52 -8.50 -35.41
CA GLY A 35 -10.90 -7.22 -35.12
C GLY A 35 -11.47 -6.64 -33.83
N ILE A 36 -10.62 -6.43 -32.86
CA ILE A 36 -10.97 -5.66 -31.67
C ILE A 36 -11.39 -4.28 -32.21
N ARG A 37 -12.68 -4.02 -32.26
CA ARG A 37 -13.19 -2.67 -32.47
C ARG A 37 -12.88 -1.90 -31.19
N VAL A 38 -11.70 -1.30 -31.14
CA VAL A 38 -11.45 -0.25 -30.17
C VAL A 38 -12.39 0.89 -30.58
N GLY A 39 -13.52 0.97 -29.91
CA GLY A 39 -14.37 2.16 -29.97
C GLY A 39 -13.54 3.32 -29.45
N ARG A 40 -12.81 3.98 -30.34
CA ARG A 40 -12.31 5.31 -30.06
C ARG A 40 -13.54 6.21 -30.04
N GLU A 41 -14.20 6.32 -28.89
CA GLU A 41 -14.88 7.56 -28.62
C GLU A 41 -13.81 8.64 -28.81
N LYS A 42 -14.02 9.48 -29.83
CA LYS A 42 -13.25 10.73 -29.95
C LYS A 42 -13.50 11.46 -28.63
N GLN A 43 -12.58 11.28 -27.66
CA GLN A 43 -12.49 12.25 -26.60
C GLN A 43 -12.30 13.59 -27.34
N LYS A 44 -13.39 14.38 -27.36
CA LYS A 44 -13.26 15.80 -27.67
C LYS A 44 -12.09 16.27 -26.84
N ASP A 45 -11.11 16.87 -27.51
CA ASP A 45 -10.00 17.54 -26.86
C ASP A 45 -10.56 18.40 -25.72
N LYS A 46 -10.65 17.79 -24.54
CA LYS A 46 -10.69 18.57 -23.33
C LYS A 46 -9.27 19.08 -23.24
N THR A 47 -9.09 20.30 -23.72
CA THR A 47 -7.94 21.14 -23.32
C THR A 47 -7.61 20.73 -21.90
N SER A 48 -6.45 20.12 -21.74
CA SER A 48 -5.94 19.77 -20.41
C SER A 48 -6.14 21.02 -19.56
N PRO A 49 -6.89 20.95 -18.45
CA PRO A 49 -6.96 22.09 -17.58
C PRO A 49 -5.52 22.43 -17.26
N ALA A 50 -5.13 23.67 -17.57
CA ALA A 50 -3.83 24.18 -17.16
C ALA A 50 -3.67 23.74 -15.71
N ILE A 51 -2.60 22.97 -15.42
CA ILE A 51 -2.26 22.59 -14.06
C ILE A 51 -2.05 23.93 -13.37
N GLU A 52 -3.11 24.45 -12.74
CA GLU A 52 -2.95 25.53 -11.79
C GLU A 52 -1.87 25.01 -10.82
N LYS A 53 -0.72 25.68 -10.85
CA LYS A 53 0.30 25.48 -9.84
C LYS A 53 -0.36 25.84 -8.51
N LYS A 54 -1.08 24.86 -7.91
CA LYS A 54 -1.46 24.95 -6.51
C LYS A 54 -0.19 25.30 -5.80
N SER A 55 -0.19 26.45 -5.14
CA SER A 55 0.90 26.91 -4.32
C SER A 55 1.46 25.71 -3.57
N THR A 56 2.70 25.39 -3.82
CA THR A 56 3.43 24.38 -3.07
C THR A 56 3.44 24.86 -1.63
N LYS A 57 2.45 24.42 -0.84
CA LYS A 57 2.61 24.46 0.61
C LYS A 57 3.94 23.75 0.85
N SER A 58 4.93 24.47 1.35
CA SER A 58 6.20 23.89 1.72
C SER A 58 5.91 22.65 2.54
N ARG A 59 6.37 21.48 2.06
CA ARG A 59 6.25 20.26 2.83
C ARG A 59 6.92 20.52 4.17
N PRO A 60 6.34 20.09 5.29
CA PRO A 60 7.00 20.24 6.57
C PRO A 60 8.38 19.59 6.48
N VAL A 61 9.40 20.33 6.86
CA VAL A 61 10.80 19.85 6.86
C VAL A 61 11.00 18.89 8.04
N SER A 62 10.16 18.99 9.07
CA SER A 62 10.22 18.14 10.25
C SER A 62 8.88 17.47 10.56
N VAL A 63 8.94 16.27 11.11
CA VAL A 63 7.80 15.49 11.62
C VAL A 63 8.00 15.31 13.12
N THR A 64 7.03 15.77 13.91
CA THR A 64 7.06 15.61 15.38
C THR A 64 5.84 14.82 15.83
N GLY A 65 6.04 13.77 16.62
CA GLY A 65 4.96 12.92 17.09
C GLY A 65 5.34 12.08 18.30
N ARG A 66 4.31 11.49 18.93
CA ARG A 66 4.49 10.44 19.93
C ARG A 66 4.89 9.15 19.23
N ILE A 67 5.82 8.40 19.79
CA ILE A 67 6.26 7.14 19.21
C ILE A 67 5.50 5.94 19.76
N TRP A 68 5.36 4.96 18.90
CA TRP A 68 5.01 3.57 19.18
C TRP A 68 6.26 2.72 18.93
N LEU A 69 6.87 2.24 20.02
CA LEU A 69 8.08 1.44 19.93
C LEU A 69 7.72 -0.03 19.74
N ILE A 70 7.78 -0.51 18.51
CA ILE A 70 7.53 -1.89 18.15
C ILE A 70 8.88 -2.58 17.94
N GLY A 71 9.52 -3.02 19.01
CA GLY A 71 10.85 -3.62 19.00
C GLY A 71 10.90 -5.02 18.36
N ARG A 72 10.32 -5.20 17.17
CA ARG A 72 10.27 -6.46 16.44
C ARG A 72 10.79 -6.32 15.03
N ASP A 73 11.54 -7.34 14.61
CA ASP A 73 11.94 -7.56 13.23
C ASP A 73 10.87 -8.36 12.47
N ASN A 74 10.93 -8.29 11.14
CA ASN A 74 10.11 -9.09 10.24
C ASN A 74 8.59 -8.96 10.47
N ILE A 75 8.12 -7.77 10.79
CA ILE A 75 6.68 -7.49 10.81
C ILE A 75 6.18 -7.57 9.38
N ASP A 76 5.41 -8.62 9.08
CA ASP A 76 4.88 -8.84 7.74
C ASP A 76 3.57 -8.08 7.49
N THR A 77 3.18 -8.01 6.23
CA THR A 77 1.98 -7.27 5.81
C THR A 77 0.69 -7.88 6.35
N ASP A 78 0.67 -9.15 6.77
CA ASP A 78 -0.48 -9.80 7.39
C ASP A 78 -0.60 -9.44 8.88
N MET A 79 0.53 -9.21 9.55
CA MET A 79 0.57 -8.65 10.91
C MET A 79 0.12 -7.18 10.91
N ILE A 80 0.45 -6.42 9.86
CA ILE A 80 0.05 -5.02 9.73
C ILE A 80 -1.44 -4.91 9.43
N TYR A 81 -1.92 -5.64 8.42
CA TYR A 81 -3.30 -5.63 7.97
C TYR A 81 -3.72 -7.02 7.55
N HIS A 82 -4.51 -7.67 8.41
CA HIS A 82 -4.85 -9.07 8.25
C HIS A 82 -5.64 -9.34 6.96
N ASN A 83 -5.36 -10.46 6.31
CA ASN A 83 -5.96 -10.86 5.03
C ASN A 83 -7.51 -10.94 5.07
N LYS A 84 -8.12 -11.21 6.22
CA LYS A 84 -9.59 -11.23 6.39
C LYS A 84 -10.28 -9.91 6.04
N TYR A 85 -9.53 -8.79 6.04
CA TYR A 85 -10.06 -7.46 5.76
C TYR A 85 -9.77 -6.95 4.35
N LEU A 86 -9.15 -7.75 3.47
CA LEU A 86 -8.80 -7.33 2.11
C LEU A 86 -10.01 -6.97 1.22
N ALA A 87 -11.22 -7.36 1.63
CA ALA A 87 -12.44 -6.98 0.94
C ALA A 87 -12.85 -5.51 1.19
N ILE A 88 -12.26 -4.85 2.20
CA ILE A 88 -12.53 -3.44 2.51
C ILE A 88 -11.80 -2.58 1.47
N THR A 89 -12.53 -1.73 0.77
CA THR A 89 -12.00 -0.85 -0.27
C THR A 89 -11.93 0.62 0.16
N GLU A 90 -12.72 0.99 1.15
CA GLU A 90 -12.73 2.36 1.70
C GLU A 90 -11.56 2.58 2.64
N ILE A 91 -10.61 3.42 2.23
CA ILE A 91 -9.38 3.68 3.01
C ILE A 91 -9.69 4.12 4.44
N LYS A 92 -10.69 4.97 4.63
CA LYS A 92 -11.08 5.48 5.97
C LYS A 92 -11.48 4.37 6.95
N GLU A 93 -11.96 3.25 6.44
CA GLU A 93 -12.36 2.11 7.26
C GLU A 93 -11.18 1.19 7.61
N MET A 94 -10.06 1.30 6.89
CA MET A 94 -8.92 0.41 7.09
C MET A 94 -8.17 0.67 8.40
N GLY A 95 -8.14 1.91 8.87
CA GLY A 95 -7.38 2.31 10.05
C GLY A 95 -7.70 1.50 11.29
N GLN A 96 -8.97 1.19 11.54
CA GLN A 96 -9.43 0.43 12.71
C GLN A 96 -8.86 -0.98 12.83
N TYR A 97 -8.24 -1.50 11.77
CA TYR A 97 -7.69 -2.86 11.70
C TYR A 97 -6.15 -2.89 11.68
N ALA A 98 -5.52 -1.73 11.79
CA ALA A 98 -4.06 -1.65 11.82
C ALA A 98 -3.52 -2.39 13.05
N PHE A 99 -2.61 -3.34 12.82
CA PHE A 99 -1.99 -4.20 13.83
C PHE A 99 -2.93 -5.09 14.64
N ASP A 100 -4.18 -5.31 14.23
CA ASP A 100 -5.09 -6.20 14.97
C ASP A 100 -4.59 -7.66 15.00
N ASN A 101 -3.69 -8.03 14.11
CA ASN A 101 -3.04 -9.33 14.04
C ASN A 101 -1.58 -9.31 14.55
N LEU A 102 -1.15 -8.24 15.18
CA LEU A 102 0.18 -8.13 15.78
C LEU A 102 0.08 -8.34 17.30
N LYS A 103 0.53 -9.50 17.77
CA LYS A 103 0.45 -9.87 19.20
C LYS A 103 1.09 -8.80 20.10
N GLY A 104 0.29 -8.27 21.03
CA GLY A 104 0.67 -7.21 21.97
C GLY A 104 0.36 -5.81 21.47
N PHE A 105 -0.14 -5.67 20.23
CA PHE A 105 -0.54 -4.40 19.63
C PHE A 105 -1.95 -4.42 19.04
N GLU A 106 -2.78 -5.37 19.47
CA GLU A 106 -4.13 -5.57 18.96
C GLU A 106 -5.04 -4.34 19.21
N ASP A 107 -4.72 -3.56 20.23
CA ASP A 107 -5.40 -2.30 20.55
C ASP A 107 -4.77 -1.05 19.95
N PHE A 108 -3.74 -1.22 19.11
CA PHE A 108 -3.01 -0.09 18.52
C PHE A 108 -3.95 0.91 17.83
N ALA A 109 -4.83 0.43 16.95
CA ALA A 109 -5.75 1.26 16.19
C ALA A 109 -6.70 2.11 17.06
N LYS A 110 -7.02 1.64 18.28
CA LYS A 110 -7.86 2.37 19.23
C LYS A 110 -7.11 3.44 20.02
N LYS A 111 -5.80 3.26 20.18
CA LYS A 111 -4.94 4.08 21.04
C LYS A 111 -4.05 5.06 20.25
N ALA A 112 -3.79 4.72 18.98
CA ALA A 112 -3.01 5.57 18.09
C ALA A 112 -3.75 6.86 17.76
N GLY A 113 -3.00 7.94 17.71
CA GLY A 113 -3.50 9.28 17.40
C GLY A 113 -2.92 9.83 16.10
N GLN A 114 -3.58 10.86 15.59
CA GLN A 114 -3.07 11.58 14.43
C GLN A 114 -1.71 12.22 14.76
N GLY A 115 -0.74 12.00 13.88
CA GLY A 115 0.63 12.49 14.05
C GLY A 115 1.55 11.55 14.81
N ASP A 116 1.08 10.40 15.29
CA ASP A 116 1.93 9.39 15.91
C ASP A 116 2.95 8.83 14.91
N ILE A 117 4.09 8.38 15.42
CA ILE A 117 5.20 7.80 14.65
C ILE A 117 5.40 6.36 15.10
N ILE A 118 5.57 5.45 14.16
CA ILE A 118 5.90 4.05 14.45
C ILE A 118 7.42 3.88 14.35
N ILE A 119 8.02 3.24 15.37
CA ILE A 119 9.42 2.81 15.36
C ILE A 119 9.47 1.29 15.39
N ALA A 120 10.11 0.68 14.39
CA ALA A 120 10.19 -0.77 14.22
C ALA A 120 11.61 -1.23 13.91
N GLY A 121 11.84 -2.52 14.03
CA GLY A 121 13.13 -3.15 13.72
C GLY A 121 13.36 -3.38 12.22
N LYS A 122 14.04 -4.47 11.89
CA LYS A 122 14.42 -4.82 10.51
C LYS A 122 13.26 -5.40 9.72
N ASN A 123 13.31 -5.17 8.40
CA ASN A 123 12.44 -5.81 7.42
C ASN A 123 10.94 -5.59 7.70
N PHE A 124 10.59 -4.35 8.07
CA PHE A 124 9.19 -3.98 8.28
C PHE A 124 8.39 -4.03 6.97
N GLY A 125 7.18 -4.58 7.01
CA GLY A 125 6.33 -4.72 5.82
C GLY A 125 6.77 -5.84 4.89
N SER A 126 7.46 -6.86 5.40
CA SER A 126 7.82 -8.05 4.63
C SER A 126 6.59 -8.82 4.13
N GLY A 127 6.79 -9.70 3.15
CA GLY A 127 5.75 -10.60 2.65
C GLY A 127 4.98 -10.07 1.44
N SER A 128 3.69 -10.32 1.39
CA SER A 128 2.85 -10.07 0.22
C SER A 128 2.65 -8.58 -0.08
N SER A 129 2.50 -8.26 -1.38
CA SER A 129 2.15 -6.90 -1.79
C SER A 129 0.71 -6.56 -1.38
N ARG A 130 0.56 -5.73 -0.36
CA ARG A 130 -0.73 -5.24 0.15
C ARG A 130 -0.69 -3.73 0.30
N GLN A 131 -1.39 -3.03 -0.57
CA GLN A 131 -1.52 -1.58 -0.45
C GLN A 131 -2.24 -1.20 0.86
N GLN A 132 -3.19 -2.00 1.30
CA GLN A 132 -3.94 -1.80 2.54
C GLN A 132 -3.05 -1.74 3.80
N ALA A 133 -1.88 -2.40 3.77
CA ALA A 133 -0.91 -2.32 4.85
C ALA A 133 -0.23 -0.94 4.98
N VAL A 134 -0.31 -0.12 3.96
CA VAL A 134 0.08 1.30 3.98
C VAL A 134 -1.15 2.17 4.29
N ASP A 135 -2.24 1.92 3.59
CA ASP A 135 -3.46 2.73 3.65
C ASP A 135 -4.09 2.76 5.05
N CYS A 136 -3.95 1.66 5.82
CA CYS A 136 -4.46 1.62 7.20
C CYS A 136 -3.76 2.64 8.12
N PHE A 137 -2.45 2.85 7.98
CA PHE A 137 -1.73 3.86 8.74
C PHE A 137 -2.04 5.28 8.27
N MET A 138 -2.21 5.46 6.96
CA MET A 138 -2.66 6.74 6.42
C MET A 138 -4.05 7.11 6.96
N ALA A 139 -4.96 6.14 7.04
CA ALA A 139 -6.30 6.33 7.58
C ALA A 139 -6.31 6.69 9.07
N LEU A 140 -5.37 6.16 9.85
CA LEU A 140 -5.16 6.54 11.25
C LEU A 140 -4.49 7.90 11.43
N GLY A 141 -3.89 8.45 10.36
CA GLY A 141 -3.13 9.69 10.43
C GLY A 141 -1.73 9.51 11.05
N ILE A 142 -1.16 8.30 10.97
CA ILE A 142 0.24 8.06 11.34
C ILE A 142 1.13 8.95 10.48
N ALA A 143 2.04 9.69 11.11
CA ALA A 143 2.85 10.69 10.44
C ALA A 143 4.04 10.08 9.68
N ALA A 144 4.66 9.04 10.23
CA ALA A 144 5.80 8.36 9.62
C ALA A 144 6.02 6.98 10.24
N ILE A 145 6.76 6.13 9.54
CA ILE A 145 7.37 4.93 10.10
C ILE A 145 8.88 5.05 10.01
N ILE A 146 9.56 4.80 11.12
CA ILE A 146 11.01 4.72 11.21
C ILE A 146 11.37 3.27 11.48
N ALA A 147 12.21 2.67 10.65
CA ALA A 147 12.63 1.28 10.84
C ALA A 147 14.10 1.09 10.46
N GLU A 148 14.73 0.03 10.93
CA GLU A 148 16.10 -0.29 10.52
C GLU A 148 16.17 -0.69 9.04
N SER A 149 15.13 -1.32 8.51
CA SER A 149 14.93 -1.57 7.09
C SER A 149 13.48 -1.93 6.77
N PHE A 150 13.11 -1.85 5.50
CA PHE A 150 11.78 -2.15 5.00
C PHE A 150 11.80 -3.30 3.99
N GLY A 151 10.69 -4.03 3.90
CA GLY A 151 10.45 -4.93 2.78
C GLY A 151 10.30 -4.12 1.48
N ALA A 152 11.03 -4.47 0.42
CA ALA A 152 11.12 -3.68 -0.81
C ALA A 152 9.77 -3.37 -1.47
N ILE A 153 8.80 -4.30 -1.38
CA ILE A 153 7.47 -4.11 -1.95
C ILE A 153 6.68 -3.09 -1.11
N TYR A 154 6.76 -3.20 0.22
CA TYR A 154 6.10 -2.29 1.15
C TYR A 154 6.62 -0.85 0.99
N GLU A 155 7.95 -0.71 0.95
CA GLU A 155 8.62 0.58 0.75
C GLU A 155 8.15 1.25 -0.54
N ARG A 156 8.14 0.52 -1.66
CA ARG A 156 7.63 1.03 -2.93
C ARG A 156 6.17 1.45 -2.85
N ASN A 157 5.32 0.67 -2.19
CA ASN A 157 3.90 0.98 -2.03
C ASN A 157 3.70 2.25 -1.20
N ALA A 158 4.47 2.42 -0.12
CA ALA A 158 4.42 3.59 0.75
C ALA A 158 4.89 4.86 0.01
N ILE A 159 6.01 4.78 -0.72
CA ILE A 159 6.53 5.89 -1.54
C ILE A 159 5.49 6.31 -2.58
N ASN A 160 4.88 5.36 -3.28
CA ASN A 160 3.83 5.63 -4.27
C ASN A 160 2.59 6.29 -3.66
N ALA A 161 2.26 5.96 -2.42
CA ALA A 161 1.17 6.57 -1.66
C ALA A 161 1.54 7.94 -1.07
N GLY A 162 2.81 8.34 -1.12
CA GLY A 162 3.32 9.54 -0.47
C GLY A 162 3.37 9.42 1.05
N PHE A 163 3.44 8.20 1.59
CA PHE A 163 3.53 7.93 3.02
C PHE A 163 5.01 7.96 3.47
N PRO A 164 5.37 8.74 4.51
CA PRO A 164 6.76 8.92 4.93
C PRO A 164 7.35 7.66 5.56
N LEU A 165 8.45 7.18 5.00
CA LEU A 165 9.30 6.14 5.57
C LEU A 165 10.71 6.67 5.78
N LEU A 166 11.31 6.34 6.92
CA LEU A 166 12.69 6.70 7.24
C LEU A 166 13.46 5.47 7.69
N THR A 167 14.64 5.29 7.14
CA THR A 167 15.55 4.22 7.56
C THR A 167 16.56 4.74 8.55
N CYS A 168 16.67 4.10 9.72
CA CYS A 168 17.65 4.41 10.74
C CYS A 168 18.25 3.11 11.28
N THR A 169 19.49 2.81 10.92
CA THR A 169 20.17 1.55 11.27
C THR A 169 20.70 1.53 12.70
N SER A 170 20.73 2.67 13.38
CA SER A 170 21.22 2.81 14.76
C SER A 170 20.09 3.05 15.79
N LEU A 171 18.88 2.61 15.50
CA LEU A 171 17.74 2.75 16.42
C LEU A 171 18.00 2.13 17.79
N GLY A 172 18.73 1.01 17.85
CA GLY A 172 19.07 0.34 19.10
C GLY A 172 20.10 1.08 19.97
N GLU A 173 20.76 2.12 19.44
CA GLU A 173 21.72 2.96 20.19
C GLU A 173 21.02 4.16 20.84
N ILE A 174 19.77 4.42 20.49
CA ILE A 174 18.99 5.54 21.02
C ILE A 174 18.13 5.00 22.16
N ASP A 175 18.24 5.62 23.33
CA ASP A 175 17.38 5.29 24.47
C ASP A 175 15.98 5.89 24.27
N LEU A 176 15.10 5.07 23.64
CA LEU A 176 13.72 5.44 23.34
C LEU A 176 12.77 4.59 24.16
N GLN A 177 11.73 5.20 24.68
CA GLN A 177 10.64 4.52 25.37
C GLN A 177 9.32 4.72 24.62
N ASP A 178 8.45 3.71 24.72
CA ASP A 178 7.11 3.81 24.14
C ASP A 178 6.35 5.01 24.73
N GLY A 179 5.79 5.82 23.84
CA GLY A 179 5.10 7.06 24.23
C GLY A 179 5.97 8.32 24.24
N ASP A 180 7.28 8.22 24.06
CA ASP A 180 8.15 9.39 23.93
C ASP A 180 7.73 10.29 22.76
N LYS A 181 8.09 11.55 22.84
CA LYS A 181 7.87 12.51 21.77
C LYS A 181 9.18 12.78 21.04
N VAL A 182 9.20 12.48 19.75
CA VAL A 182 10.37 12.68 18.89
C VAL A 182 10.10 13.69 17.79
N SER A 183 11.15 14.35 17.33
CA SER A 183 11.17 15.20 16.15
C SER A 183 12.21 14.67 15.18
N VAL A 184 11.82 14.56 13.92
CA VAL A 184 12.66 14.11 12.80
C VAL A 184 12.72 15.23 11.78
N ASP A 185 13.91 15.72 11.49
CA ASP A 185 14.19 16.82 10.55
C ASP A 185 14.78 16.31 9.25
#